data_71ef322e235e273eb78bdcf17168f16b
#
_entry.id   71ef322e235e273eb78bdcf17168f16b
#
_cell.length_a   1.000
_cell.length_b   1.000
_cell.length_c   1.000
_cell.angle_alpha   90.00
_cell.angle_beta   90.00
_cell.angle_gamma   90.00
#
_symmetry.space_group_name_H-M   'P 1'
#
loop_
_entity.id
_entity.type
_entity.pdbx_description
1 polymer ?
#
loop_
_entity_poly.entity_id
_entity_poly.type
_entity_poly.pdbx_seq_one_letter_code
_entity_poly.pdbx_strand_id
1 'polypeptide(L)'
;MLACGQSLAAPPEPVIVGSKRFTESYILGELLRLQLQSQGLAAEHRQGLGNTAIVEQALGSGRIDVYPEYTGTILREMLKRPEPQATLQEL
;
A
#
# COMPACT_ATOMS: atom_id res chain seq x y z
N MET A 1 -23.03 -6.97 22.20
CA MET A 1 -22.66 -6.67 21.24
C MET A 1 -22.19 -5.34 21.04
N LEU A 2 -21.12 -5.11 20.94
CA LEU A 2 -20.55 -3.97 20.83
C LEU A 2 -20.62 -3.32 19.60
N ALA A 3 -20.87 -4.08 18.63
CA ALA A 3 -20.96 -3.56 17.33
C ALA A 3 -21.99 -2.49 17.21
N CYS A 4 -22.94 -2.51 18.09
CA CYS A 4 -23.96 -1.51 18.04
C CYS A 4 -23.41 -0.13 18.19
N GLY A 5 -22.51 0.04 19.12
CA GLY A 5 -21.94 1.34 19.31
C GLY A 5 -21.16 1.78 18.10
N GLN A 6 -20.50 0.84 17.48
CA GLN A 6 -19.73 1.19 16.30
C GLN A 6 -20.60 1.50 15.13
N SER A 7 -21.73 0.84 15.00
CA SER A 7 -22.57 1.11 13.85
C SER A 7 -23.24 2.45 13.94
N LEU A 8 -23.29 3.07 15.11
CA LEU A 8 -23.84 4.41 15.22
C LEU A 8 -22.80 5.48 14.88
N ALA A 9 -21.58 5.09 14.78
CA ALA A 9 -20.54 6.03 14.41
C ALA A 9 -20.47 6.18 12.90
N ALA A 10 -19.72 7.14 12.44
CA ALA A 10 -19.48 7.30 11.00
C ALA A 10 -18.87 6.01 10.45
N PRO A 11 -19.14 5.67 9.21
CA PRO A 11 -18.50 4.50 8.60
C PRO A 11 -16.99 4.65 8.66
N PRO A 12 -16.25 3.54 8.76
CA PRO A 12 -14.81 3.62 8.75
C PRO A 12 -14.33 4.17 7.42
N GLU A 13 -13.24 4.90 7.48
CA GLU A 13 -12.65 5.43 6.26
C GLU A 13 -12.09 4.28 5.42
N PRO A 14 -12.09 4.42 4.12
CA PRO A 14 -11.56 3.36 3.27
C PRO A 14 -10.05 3.21 3.44
N VAL A 15 -9.57 2.01 3.18
CA VAL A 15 -8.14 1.76 3.07
C VAL A 15 -7.69 2.40 1.76
N ILE A 16 -6.65 3.19 1.80
CA ILE A 16 -6.13 3.87 0.62
C ILE A 16 -4.93 3.09 0.10
N VAL A 17 -5.09 2.53 -1.10
CA VAL A 17 -4.02 1.81 -1.77
C VAL A 17 -3.35 2.79 -2.73
N GLY A 18 -2.04 2.93 -2.64
CA GLY A 18 -1.29 3.73 -3.59
C GLY A 18 -0.62 2.85 -4.63
N SER A 19 -0.14 3.44 -5.71
CA SER A 19 0.70 2.72 -6.66
C SER A 19 1.67 3.69 -7.32
N LYS A 20 2.81 3.15 -7.73
CA LYS A 20 3.81 3.93 -8.44
C LYS A 20 3.37 4.14 -9.89
N ARG A 21 4.02 5.06 -10.57
CA ARG A 21 3.59 5.48 -11.89
C ARG A 21 4.12 4.56 -12.98
N PHE A 22 3.68 3.32 -13.02
CA PHE A 22 3.93 2.41 -14.13
C PHE A 22 2.89 1.27 -14.10
N THR A 23 2.70 0.67 -15.24
CA THR A 23 1.55 -0.22 -15.48
C THR A 23 1.42 -1.37 -14.48
N GLU A 24 2.52 -2.07 -14.23
CA GLU A 24 2.42 -3.22 -13.34
C GLU A 24 2.03 -2.79 -11.92
N SER A 25 2.51 -1.63 -11.48
CA SER A 25 2.14 -1.11 -10.17
C SER A 25 0.65 -0.81 -10.09
N TYR A 26 0.09 -0.30 -11.20
CA TYR A 26 -1.35 -0.05 -11.26
C TYR A 26 -2.13 -1.35 -11.12
N ILE A 27 -1.69 -2.38 -11.82
CA ILE A 27 -2.37 -3.67 -11.79
C ILE A 27 -2.30 -4.26 -10.37
N LEU A 28 -1.13 -4.23 -9.76
CA LEU A 28 -0.95 -4.77 -8.42
C LEU A 28 -1.78 -3.98 -7.39
N GLY A 29 -1.81 -2.66 -7.53
CA GLY A 29 -2.62 -1.82 -6.64
C GLY A 29 -4.09 -2.12 -6.78
N GLU A 30 -4.54 -2.30 -8.01
CA GLU A 30 -5.95 -2.60 -8.26
C GLU A 30 -6.33 -3.98 -7.73
N LEU A 31 -5.44 -4.96 -7.87
CA LEU A 31 -5.69 -6.29 -7.32
C LEU A 31 -5.81 -6.21 -5.80
N LEU A 32 -4.97 -5.43 -5.16
CA LEU A 32 -5.01 -5.27 -3.72
C LEU A 32 -6.32 -4.60 -3.30
N ARG A 33 -6.74 -3.56 -4.03
CA ARG A 33 -8.01 -2.89 -3.73
C ARG A 33 -9.18 -3.87 -3.82
N LEU A 34 -9.20 -4.67 -4.88
CA LEU A 34 -10.27 -5.64 -5.08
C LEU A 34 -10.24 -6.71 -3.99
N GLN A 35 -9.06 -7.14 -3.58
CA GLN A 35 -8.94 -8.12 -2.53
C GLN A 35 -9.48 -7.58 -1.20
N LEU A 36 -9.16 -6.33 -0.89
CA LEU A 36 -9.68 -5.71 0.32
C LEU A 36 -11.20 -5.61 0.29
N GLN A 37 -11.75 -5.22 -0.86
CA GLN A 37 -13.20 -5.14 -1.00
C GLN A 37 -13.85 -6.51 -0.85
N SER A 38 -13.21 -7.58 -1.33
CA SER A 38 -13.75 -8.92 -1.21
C SER A 38 -13.80 -9.38 0.24
N GLN A 39 -13.02 -8.75 1.11
CA GLN A 39 -13.02 -9.05 2.54
C GLN A 39 -13.98 -8.13 3.32
N GLY A 40 -14.76 -7.33 2.62
CA GLY A 40 -15.73 -6.47 3.27
C GLY A 40 -15.18 -5.11 3.67
N LEU A 41 -13.97 -4.75 3.24
CA LEU A 41 -13.39 -3.46 3.57
C LEU A 41 -13.59 -2.48 2.43
N ALA A 42 -13.92 -1.24 2.77
CA ALA A 42 -13.93 -0.20 1.76
C ALA A 42 -12.48 0.10 1.37
N ALA A 43 -12.22 0.26 0.09
CA ALA A 43 -10.86 0.51 -0.39
C ALA A 43 -10.90 1.41 -1.61
N GLU A 44 -9.93 2.32 -1.69
CA GLU A 44 -9.74 3.20 -2.83
C GLU A 44 -8.34 3.00 -3.36
N HIS A 45 -8.15 3.25 -4.65
CA HIS A 45 -6.83 3.14 -5.26
C HIS A 45 -6.43 4.51 -5.81
N ARG A 46 -5.38 5.08 -5.27
CA ARG A 46 -4.78 6.32 -5.76
C ARG A 46 -3.64 5.96 -6.68
N GLN A 47 -3.95 5.94 -7.96
CA GLN A 47 -3.07 5.44 -8.98
C GLN A 47 -2.03 6.46 -9.40
N GLY A 48 -0.81 5.99 -9.63
CA GLY A 48 0.19 6.82 -10.31
C GLY A 48 0.73 7.98 -9.50
N LEU A 49 0.98 7.77 -8.21
CA LEU A 49 1.43 8.85 -7.35
C LEU A 49 2.83 9.35 -7.70
N GLY A 50 3.69 8.48 -8.19
CA GLY A 50 5.03 8.89 -8.57
C GLY A 50 6.04 7.75 -8.42
N ASN A 51 7.29 8.13 -8.16
CA ASN A 51 8.37 7.15 -7.97
C ASN A 51 8.41 6.65 -6.53
N THR A 52 9.40 5.82 -6.23
CA THR A 52 9.55 5.22 -4.92
C THR A 52 9.56 6.25 -3.80
N ALA A 53 10.33 7.31 -3.95
CA ALA A 53 10.45 8.31 -2.90
C ALA A 53 9.11 8.99 -2.60
N ILE A 54 8.35 9.30 -3.64
CA ILE A 54 7.07 9.99 -3.49
C ILE A 54 6.05 9.08 -2.80
N VAL A 55 5.98 7.81 -3.21
CA VAL A 55 5.02 6.89 -2.64
C VAL A 55 5.40 6.53 -1.21
N GLU A 56 6.69 6.37 -0.96
CA GLU A 56 7.18 6.10 0.39
C GLU A 56 6.82 7.26 1.33
N GLN A 57 6.97 8.48 0.85
CA GLN A 57 6.60 9.65 1.64
C GLN A 57 5.08 9.70 1.90
N ALA A 58 4.30 9.36 0.89
CA ALA A 58 2.84 9.32 1.06
C ALA A 58 2.44 8.28 2.11
N LEU A 59 3.12 7.15 2.13
CA LEU A 59 2.86 6.11 3.12
C LEU A 59 3.24 6.63 4.52
N GLY A 60 4.42 7.21 4.65
CA GLY A 60 4.89 7.70 5.94
C GLY A 60 4.05 8.84 6.50
N SER A 61 3.44 9.64 5.63
CA SER A 61 2.62 10.77 6.07
C SER A 61 1.15 10.39 6.27
N GLY A 62 0.77 9.15 5.99
CA GLY A 62 -0.61 8.72 6.16
C GLY A 62 -1.54 9.05 5.02
N ARG A 63 -1.01 9.52 3.88
CA ARG A 63 -1.86 9.80 2.73
C ARG A 63 -2.34 8.54 2.05
N ILE A 64 -1.53 7.47 2.13
CA ILE A 64 -1.94 6.15 1.70
C ILE A 64 -1.65 5.19 2.84
N ASP A 65 -2.31 4.04 2.81
CA ASP A 65 -2.16 3.05 3.86
C ASP A 65 -1.27 1.88 3.43
N VAL A 66 -1.18 1.63 2.13
CA VAL A 66 -0.44 0.48 1.62
C VAL A 66 -0.13 0.69 0.14
N TYR A 67 0.96 0.15 -0.33
CA TYR A 67 1.24 0.09 -1.76
C TYR A 67 2.14 -1.10 -2.08
N PRO A 68 2.07 -1.63 -3.30
CA PRO A 68 2.94 -2.75 -3.70
C PRO A 68 4.35 -2.26 -4.02
N GLU A 69 5.35 -2.96 -3.53
CA GLU A 69 6.74 -2.64 -3.77
C GLU A 69 7.54 -3.92 -4.01
N TYR A 70 8.65 -3.79 -4.71
CA TYR A 70 9.51 -4.91 -5.04
C TYR A 70 10.63 -5.03 -4.02
N THR A 71 10.99 -6.26 -3.70
CA THR A 71 12.06 -6.50 -2.72
C THR A 71 13.38 -5.87 -3.14
N GLY A 72 13.70 -5.90 -4.46
CA GLY A 72 14.93 -5.26 -4.93
C GLY A 72 14.92 -3.76 -4.71
N THR A 73 13.78 -3.11 -4.89
CA THR A 73 13.66 -1.69 -4.62
C THR A 73 13.82 -1.40 -3.14
N ILE A 74 13.22 -2.23 -2.29
CA ILE A 74 13.37 -2.07 -0.85
C ILE A 74 14.85 -2.12 -0.47
N LEU A 75 15.57 -3.08 -1.03
CA LEU A 75 16.98 -3.23 -0.69
C LEU A 75 17.84 -2.09 -1.22
N ARG A 76 17.67 -1.73 -2.48
CA ARG A 76 18.56 -0.76 -3.12
C ARG A 76 18.22 0.68 -2.82
N GLU A 77 16.94 1.01 -2.74
CA GLU A 77 16.53 2.40 -2.61
C GLU A 77 16.10 2.77 -1.20
N MET A 78 15.43 1.88 -0.51
CA MET A 78 14.89 2.21 0.80
C MET A 78 15.87 1.86 1.92
N LEU A 79 16.48 0.67 1.86
CA LEU A 79 17.46 0.26 2.85
C LEU A 79 18.88 0.54 2.42
N LYS A 80 19.07 0.87 1.14
CA LYS A 80 20.39 1.19 0.56
C LYS A 80 21.38 0.03 0.72
N ARG A 81 20.87 -1.19 0.54
CA ARG A 81 21.69 -2.39 0.63
C ARG A 81 21.75 -3.05 -0.74
N PRO A 82 22.93 -3.45 -1.20
CA PRO A 82 23.05 -4.10 -2.50
C PRO A 82 22.54 -5.54 -2.44
N GLU A 83 21.89 -5.99 -3.52
CA GLU A 83 21.66 -7.40 -3.73
C GLU A 83 22.98 -7.99 -4.22
N PRO A 84 23.27 -9.22 -3.97
CA PRO A 84 22.45 -10.25 -3.31
C PRO A 84 22.84 -10.44 -1.84
N GLN A 85 23.33 -9.45 -1.19
CA GLN A 85 23.83 -9.59 0.18
C GLN A 85 22.71 -9.72 1.20
N ALA A 86 21.48 -9.43 0.81
CA ALA A 86 20.35 -9.57 1.69
C ALA A 86 19.47 -10.72 1.25
N THR A 87 18.73 -11.30 2.18
CA THR A 87 17.79 -12.37 1.89
C THR A 87 16.38 -11.89 2.17
N LEU A 88 15.40 -12.66 1.72
CA LEU A 88 14.01 -12.32 2.00
C LEU A 88 13.71 -12.28 3.48
N GLN A 89 14.45 -13.03 4.27
CA GLN A 89 14.23 -13.05 5.70
C GLN A 89 14.66 -11.75 6.37
N GLU A 90 15.48 -10.97 5.71
CA GLU A 90 15.91 -9.69 6.24
C GLU A 90 14.93 -8.58 5.93
N LEU A 91 13.97 -8.85 5.07
CA LEU A 91 12.96 -7.87 4.72
C LEU A 91 11.73 -8.02 5.60
#